data_285b62e45e96b7f04a087c1afb9a76a4
#
_entry.id   285b62e45e96b7f04a087c1afb9a76a4
#
_cell.length_a   1.000
_cell.length_b   1.000
_cell.length_c   1.000
_cell.angle_alpha   90.00
_cell.angle_beta   90.00
_cell.angle_gamma   90.00
#
_symmetry.space_group_name_H-M   'P 1'
#
loop_
_entity.id
_entity.type
_entity.pdbx_description
1 polymer ?
#
loop_
_entity_poly.entity_id
_entity_poly.type
_entity_poly.pdbx_seq_one_letter_code
_entity_poly.pdbx_strand_id
1 'polypeptide(L)'
;MLARKQQAFDDFAAAAGWLVERGRTSPGRLAIRGGSNGGLLVAATITQRPDLCRAAVCAVPLTDMLRYHRFGLGALWVPEYGDPDNCEHFRFLHAYSPYHHVDPGVAYPATLVLTAEEDSRVDPMHARKFAARLQDATAVGELAPVLLRVEQRAGHGAGKPLSKQADELADAWAFCFWQLGVRP
;
A
#
# COMPACT_ATOMS: atom_id res chain seq x y z
N MET A 1 12.20 13.35 1.60
CA MET A 1 11.92 13.63 0.20
C MET A 1 13.10 13.16 -0.62
N LEU A 2 12.92 12.86 -1.90
CA LEU A 2 13.94 12.33 -2.82
C LEU A 2 14.65 11.09 -2.23
N ALA A 3 15.97 11.01 -2.33
CA ALA A 3 16.78 9.91 -1.83
C ALA A 3 16.58 9.55 -0.34
N ARG A 4 15.98 10.46 0.45
CA ARG A 4 15.66 10.18 1.87
C ARG A 4 14.28 9.57 2.10
N LYS A 5 13.54 9.24 1.04
CA LYS A 5 12.18 8.70 1.19
C LYS A 5 12.17 7.37 1.95
N GLN A 6 13.21 6.55 1.82
CA GLN A 6 13.36 5.30 2.56
C GLN A 6 13.27 5.49 4.08
N GLN A 7 13.76 6.58 4.64
CA GLN A 7 13.68 6.84 6.08
C GLN A 7 12.24 6.81 6.62
N ALA A 8 11.26 7.26 5.82
CA ALA A 8 9.86 7.21 6.24
C ALA A 8 9.35 5.77 6.37
N PHE A 9 9.83 4.86 5.54
CA PHE A 9 9.48 3.44 5.59
C PHE A 9 10.19 2.76 6.77
N ASP A 10 11.46 3.09 6.99
CA ASP A 10 12.26 2.60 8.10
C ASP A 10 11.67 3.05 9.44
N ASP A 11 11.31 4.32 9.59
CA ASP A 11 10.68 4.88 10.80
C ASP A 11 9.33 4.21 11.09
N PHE A 12 8.53 3.97 10.06
CA PHE A 12 7.23 3.30 10.20
C PHE A 12 7.40 1.84 10.65
N ALA A 13 8.34 1.12 10.03
CA ALA A 13 8.66 -0.25 10.43
C ALA A 13 9.26 -0.30 11.84
N ALA A 14 10.11 0.65 12.21
CA ALA A 14 10.67 0.77 13.55
C ALA A 14 9.60 1.03 14.62
N ALA A 15 8.61 1.88 14.32
CA ALA A 15 7.49 2.12 15.23
C ALA A 15 6.67 0.84 15.48
N ALA A 16 6.41 0.05 14.45
CA ALA A 16 5.75 -1.24 14.58
C ALA A 16 6.61 -2.24 15.39
N GLY A 17 7.90 -2.32 15.09
CA GLY A 17 8.87 -3.15 15.84
C GLY A 17 8.91 -2.78 17.32
N TRP A 18 8.94 -1.49 17.63
CA TRP A 18 8.92 -1.00 19.03
C TRP A 18 7.66 -1.46 19.78
N LEU A 19 6.48 -1.41 19.15
CA LEU A 19 5.24 -1.89 19.76
C LEU A 19 5.31 -3.40 20.09
N VAL A 20 5.90 -4.19 19.19
CA VAL A 20 6.09 -5.63 19.37
C VAL A 20 7.11 -5.92 20.49
N GLU A 21 8.27 -5.28 20.44
CA GLU A 21 9.33 -5.42 21.46
C GLU A 21 8.86 -5.06 22.88
N ARG A 22 7.98 -4.07 22.99
CA ARG A 22 7.37 -3.66 24.25
C ARG A 22 6.18 -4.51 24.67
N GLY A 23 5.88 -5.58 23.95
CA GLY A 23 4.77 -6.48 24.25
C GLY A 23 3.38 -5.82 24.13
N ARG A 24 3.27 -4.69 23.41
CA ARG A 24 1.98 -4.00 23.19
C ARG A 24 1.12 -4.71 22.16
N THR A 25 1.75 -5.40 21.22
CA THR A 25 1.12 -6.20 20.18
C THR A 25 2.06 -7.33 19.75
N SER A 26 1.66 -8.06 18.71
CA SER A 26 2.53 -9.01 17.99
C SER A 26 2.27 -8.85 16.49
N PRO A 27 3.16 -9.33 15.59
CA PRO A 27 2.92 -9.30 14.15
C PRO A 27 1.56 -9.90 13.76
N GLY A 28 1.17 -11.00 14.40
CA GLY A 28 -0.13 -11.65 14.17
C GLY A 28 -1.35 -10.86 14.66
N ARG A 29 -1.15 -9.77 15.43
CA ARG A 29 -2.20 -8.88 15.97
C ARG A 29 -2.06 -7.43 15.50
N LEU A 30 -1.19 -7.20 14.52
CA LEU A 30 -0.94 -5.88 13.98
C LEU A 30 -1.56 -5.78 12.57
N ALA A 31 -2.31 -4.73 12.35
CA ALA A 31 -2.72 -4.29 11.02
C ALA A 31 -2.17 -2.89 10.75
N ILE A 32 -1.77 -2.65 9.50
CA ILE A 32 -1.30 -1.34 9.05
C ILE A 32 -2.21 -0.79 7.96
N ARG A 33 -2.43 0.52 7.96
CA ARG A 33 -3.29 1.17 6.97
C ARG A 33 -2.71 2.51 6.53
N GLY A 34 -2.82 2.80 5.24
CA GLY A 34 -2.45 4.10 4.69
C GLY A 34 -3.12 4.37 3.36
N GLY A 35 -3.27 5.66 3.04
CA GLY A 35 -3.86 6.10 1.77
C GLY A 35 -2.96 7.08 1.01
N SER A 36 -3.04 7.06 -0.33
CA SER A 36 -2.25 7.92 -1.21
C SER A 36 -0.74 7.74 -0.96
N ASN A 37 -0.01 8.78 -0.55
CA ASN A 37 1.38 8.66 -0.08
C ASN A 37 1.51 7.69 1.12
N GLY A 38 0.51 7.63 2.00
CA GLY A 38 0.44 6.60 3.05
C GLY A 38 0.18 5.19 2.51
N GLY A 39 -0.48 5.07 1.36
CA GLY A 39 -0.62 3.82 0.61
C GLY A 39 0.72 3.34 0.04
N LEU A 40 1.56 4.25 -0.46
CA LEU A 40 2.95 3.94 -0.82
C LEU A 40 3.73 3.46 0.41
N LEU A 41 3.60 4.13 1.55
CA LEU A 41 4.25 3.75 2.80
C LEU A 41 3.90 2.31 3.20
N VAL A 42 2.61 1.97 3.22
CA VAL A 42 2.15 0.61 3.55
C VAL A 42 2.62 -0.41 2.52
N ALA A 43 2.49 -0.12 1.22
CA ALA A 43 2.93 -1.02 0.16
C ALA A 43 4.44 -1.29 0.20
N ALA A 44 5.26 -0.25 0.43
CA ALA A 44 6.71 -0.41 0.60
C ALA A 44 7.05 -1.20 1.88
N THR A 45 6.32 -0.98 2.95
CA THR A 45 6.54 -1.73 4.21
C THR A 45 6.28 -3.22 4.02
N ILE A 46 5.17 -3.62 3.41
CA ILE A 46 4.87 -5.06 3.25
C ILE A 46 5.78 -5.76 2.24
N THR A 47 6.35 -5.05 1.26
CA THR A 47 7.33 -5.64 0.33
C THR A 47 8.73 -5.76 0.95
N GLN A 48 9.12 -4.84 1.83
CA GLN A 48 10.41 -4.85 2.52
C GLN A 48 10.39 -5.69 3.82
N ARG A 49 9.27 -5.71 4.52
CA ARG A 49 9.06 -6.38 5.80
C ARG A 49 7.73 -7.13 5.82
N PRO A 50 7.59 -8.20 5.02
CA PRO A 50 6.36 -9.00 4.96
C PRO A 50 5.99 -9.67 6.29
N ASP A 51 6.96 -9.83 7.19
CA ASP A 51 6.83 -10.39 8.54
C ASP A 51 6.22 -9.44 9.57
N LEU A 52 6.09 -8.15 9.25
CA LEU A 52 5.82 -7.09 10.23
C LEU A 52 4.39 -7.09 10.78
N CYS A 53 3.41 -7.48 9.96
CA CYS A 53 2.00 -7.41 10.33
C CYS A 53 1.18 -8.56 9.74
N ARG A 54 -0.01 -8.77 10.32
CA ARG A 54 -0.97 -9.78 9.83
C ARG A 54 -1.78 -9.29 8.65
N ALA A 55 -2.12 -8.00 8.64
CA ALA A 55 -2.98 -7.41 7.62
C ALA A 55 -2.52 -6.00 7.21
N ALA A 56 -2.72 -5.66 5.94
CA ALA A 56 -2.41 -4.35 5.39
C ALA A 56 -3.59 -3.81 4.55
N VAL A 57 -3.88 -2.53 4.69
CA VAL A 57 -4.85 -1.82 3.85
C VAL A 57 -4.15 -0.69 3.11
N CYS A 58 -4.03 -0.85 1.78
CA CYS A 58 -3.40 0.11 0.88
C CYS A 58 -4.50 0.85 0.10
N ALA A 59 -4.86 2.06 0.52
CA ALA A 59 -5.88 2.86 -0.15
C ALA A 59 -5.25 3.81 -1.17
N VAL A 60 -5.76 3.78 -2.40
CA VAL A 60 -5.33 4.64 -3.53
C VAL A 60 -3.80 4.83 -3.59
N PRO A 61 -3.01 3.72 -3.54
CA PRO A 61 -1.57 3.78 -3.32
C PRO A 61 -0.80 4.12 -4.58
N LEU A 62 0.37 4.79 -4.43
CA LEU A 62 1.40 4.85 -5.45
C LEU A 62 2.32 3.62 -5.30
N THR A 63 2.35 2.74 -6.27
CA THR A 63 3.10 1.48 -6.17
C THR A 63 4.14 1.28 -7.27
N ASP A 64 3.92 1.85 -8.46
CA ASP A 64 4.88 1.83 -9.56
C ASP A 64 5.61 3.18 -9.63
N MET A 65 6.68 3.30 -8.87
CA MET A 65 7.42 4.56 -8.76
C MET A 65 8.31 4.87 -9.97
N LEU A 66 8.43 3.92 -10.90
CA LEU A 66 9.17 4.15 -12.15
C LEU A 66 8.32 4.73 -13.27
N ARG A 67 6.99 4.72 -13.10
CA ARG A 67 6.05 5.24 -14.10
C ARG A 67 5.07 6.27 -13.54
N TYR A 68 5.09 6.54 -12.24
CA TYR A 68 4.08 7.38 -11.59
C TYR A 68 3.90 8.75 -12.24
N HIS A 69 5.02 9.35 -12.73
CA HIS A 69 5.04 10.68 -13.36
C HIS A 69 4.33 10.75 -14.71
N ARG A 70 4.01 9.60 -15.32
CA ARG A 70 3.36 9.50 -16.64
C ARG A 70 1.83 9.38 -16.56
N PHE A 71 1.26 9.35 -15.34
CA PHE A 71 -0.17 9.12 -15.14
C PHE A 71 -0.77 10.15 -14.18
N GLY A 72 -2.02 10.57 -14.47
CA GLY A 72 -2.77 11.49 -13.62
C GLY A 72 -1.99 12.76 -13.28
N LEU A 73 -1.94 13.10 -12.00
CA LEU A 73 -1.17 14.24 -11.49
C LEU A 73 0.28 13.89 -11.11
N GLY A 74 0.76 12.70 -11.46
CA GLY A 74 2.08 12.20 -11.05
C GLY A 74 3.25 13.12 -11.36
N ALA A 75 3.24 13.79 -12.52
CA ALA A 75 4.29 14.73 -12.89
C ALA A 75 4.49 15.88 -11.88
N LEU A 76 3.44 16.27 -11.15
CA LEU A 76 3.51 17.32 -10.13
C LEU A 76 4.28 16.89 -8.89
N TRP A 77 4.52 15.61 -8.69
CA TRP A 77 5.20 15.07 -7.50
C TRP A 77 6.68 14.76 -7.73
N VAL A 78 7.21 15.07 -8.93
CA VAL A 78 8.64 14.93 -9.24
C VAL A 78 9.52 15.67 -8.23
N PRO A 79 9.18 16.89 -7.76
CA PRO A 79 9.97 17.57 -6.72
C PRO A 79 10.00 16.82 -5.38
N GLU A 80 9.01 15.99 -5.08
CA GLU A 80 8.96 15.19 -3.84
C GLU A 80 9.65 13.84 -3.98
N TYR A 81 9.31 13.08 -5.04
CA TYR A 81 9.77 11.71 -5.19
C TYR A 81 11.02 11.58 -6.06
N GLY A 82 11.19 12.44 -7.04
CA GLY A 82 12.27 12.36 -8.02
C GLY A 82 11.78 12.00 -9.42
N ASP A 83 12.56 12.31 -10.43
CA ASP A 83 12.28 12.04 -11.83
C ASP A 83 12.80 10.65 -12.24
N PRO A 84 11.93 9.68 -12.59
CA PRO A 84 12.37 8.36 -13.04
C PRO A 84 13.19 8.35 -14.33
N ASP A 85 13.09 9.40 -15.15
CA ASP A 85 13.87 9.55 -16.38
C ASP A 85 15.31 10.08 -16.10
N ASN A 86 15.60 10.50 -14.84
CA ASN A 86 16.95 10.82 -14.36
C ASN A 86 17.61 9.58 -13.75
N CYS A 87 18.79 9.19 -14.20
CA CYS A 87 19.50 7.97 -13.78
C CYS A 87 19.77 7.91 -12.26
N GLU A 88 20.08 9.03 -11.61
CA GLU A 88 20.30 9.06 -10.16
C GLU A 88 19.01 8.87 -9.39
N HIS A 89 17.94 9.55 -9.82
CA HIS A 89 16.63 9.44 -9.20
C HIS A 89 16.02 8.05 -9.43
N PHE A 90 16.21 7.45 -10.61
CA PHE A 90 15.78 6.10 -10.90
C PHE A 90 16.29 5.10 -9.85
N ARG A 91 17.55 5.20 -9.44
CA ARG A 91 18.16 4.26 -8.48
C ARG A 91 17.42 4.22 -7.16
N PHE A 92 17.16 5.39 -6.54
CA PHE A 92 16.47 5.40 -5.26
C PHE A 92 14.95 5.16 -5.42
N LEU A 93 14.34 5.56 -6.54
CA LEU A 93 12.94 5.25 -6.83
C LEU A 93 12.73 3.74 -7.01
N HIS A 94 13.61 3.09 -7.77
CA HIS A 94 13.57 1.64 -7.92
C HIS A 94 13.75 0.93 -6.59
N ALA A 95 14.70 1.37 -5.75
CA ALA A 95 15.04 0.73 -4.49
C ALA A 95 13.85 0.56 -3.52
N TYR A 96 12.85 1.43 -3.59
CA TYR A 96 11.67 1.33 -2.74
C TYR A 96 10.35 1.14 -3.50
N SER A 97 10.36 1.04 -4.83
CA SER A 97 9.13 0.93 -5.62
C SER A 97 8.39 -0.38 -5.34
N PRO A 98 7.23 -0.36 -4.65
CA PRO A 98 6.61 -1.60 -4.16
C PRO A 98 6.32 -2.61 -5.26
N TYR A 99 5.79 -2.16 -6.40
CA TYR A 99 5.47 -3.04 -7.53
C TYR A 99 6.68 -3.84 -8.03
N HIS A 100 7.88 -3.25 -7.98
CA HIS A 100 9.11 -3.88 -8.50
C HIS A 100 9.79 -4.80 -7.47
N HIS A 101 9.37 -4.74 -6.21
CA HIS A 101 9.88 -5.56 -5.11
C HIS A 101 8.85 -6.56 -4.56
N VAL A 102 7.85 -6.91 -5.35
CA VAL A 102 7.02 -8.08 -5.08
C VAL A 102 7.73 -9.29 -5.64
N ASP A 103 8.30 -10.10 -4.76
CA ASP A 103 9.06 -11.30 -5.10
C ASP A 103 8.19 -12.56 -5.04
N PRO A 104 8.31 -13.47 -6.02
CA PRO A 104 7.56 -14.72 -6.01
C PRO A 104 7.92 -15.61 -4.81
N GLY A 105 6.93 -16.29 -4.25
CA GLY A 105 7.14 -17.25 -3.17
C GLY A 105 7.31 -16.65 -1.78
N VAL A 106 7.15 -15.33 -1.64
CA VAL A 106 7.16 -14.65 -0.33
C VAL A 106 5.79 -14.74 0.33
N ALA A 107 5.78 -14.99 1.64
CA ALA A 107 4.56 -14.98 2.45
C ALA A 107 4.17 -13.52 2.81
N TYR A 108 3.47 -12.85 1.90
CA TYR A 108 2.97 -11.50 2.16
C TYR A 108 1.80 -11.50 3.16
N PRO A 109 1.63 -10.43 3.96
CA PRO A 109 0.46 -10.30 4.83
C PRO A 109 -0.83 -10.20 4.02
N ALA A 110 -1.96 -10.57 4.63
CA ALA A 110 -3.26 -10.35 4.01
C ALA A 110 -3.40 -8.87 3.62
N THR A 111 -3.71 -8.60 2.36
CA THR A 111 -3.66 -7.23 1.83
C THR A 111 -4.97 -6.85 1.15
N LEU A 112 -5.59 -5.77 1.61
CA LEU A 112 -6.71 -5.12 0.92
C LEU A 112 -6.20 -3.88 0.21
N VAL A 113 -6.26 -3.90 -1.12
CA VAL A 113 -5.93 -2.75 -1.97
C VAL A 113 -7.24 -2.06 -2.36
N LEU A 114 -7.35 -0.77 -2.07
CA LEU A 114 -8.51 0.05 -2.41
C LEU A 114 -8.14 1.04 -3.50
N THR A 115 -9.02 1.23 -4.46
CA THR A 115 -8.89 2.28 -5.49
C THR A 115 -10.25 2.77 -5.94
N ALA A 116 -10.27 3.85 -6.69
CA ALA A 116 -11.48 4.39 -7.32
C ALA A 116 -11.30 4.40 -8.84
N GLU A 117 -12.39 4.13 -9.57
CA GLU A 117 -12.34 3.99 -11.03
C GLU A 117 -11.93 5.29 -11.74
N GLU A 118 -12.40 6.43 -11.20
CA GLU A 118 -12.16 7.77 -11.75
C GLU A 118 -11.16 8.57 -10.91
N ASP A 119 -10.19 7.88 -10.29
CA ASP A 119 -9.14 8.56 -9.54
C ASP A 119 -8.18 9.28 -10.51
N SER A 120 -8.41 10.59 -10.66
CA SER A 120 -7.58 11.46 -11.50
C SER A 120 -6.28 11.91 -10.82
N ARG A 121 -6.16 11.69 -9.51
CA ARG A 121 -4.97 12.10 -8.75
C ARG A 121 -3.92 10.99 -8.76
N VAL A 122 -4.28 9.78 -8.31
CA VAL A 122 -3.43 8.59 -8.36
C VAL A 122 -4.09 7.58 -9.28
N ASP A 123 -3.53 7.38 -10.45
CA ASP A 123 -4.10 6.49 -11.46
C ASP A 123 -4.38 5.09 -10.88
N PRO A 124 -5.59 4.54 -11.09
CA PRO A 124 -5.97 3.20 -10.61
C PRO A 124 -5.05 2.07 -11.06
N MET A 125 -4.24 2.28 -12.10
CA MET A 125 -3.26 1.30 -12.57
C MET A 125 -2.28 0.89 -11.47
N HIS A 126 -1.91 1.81 -10.56
CA HIS A 126 -1.03 1.51 -9.45
C HIS A 126 -1.61 0.40 -8.57
N ALA A 127 -2.86 0.57 -8.12
CA ALA A 127 -3.55 -0.39 -7.29
C ALA A 127 -3.79 -1.72 -8.03
N ARG A 128 -4.26 -1.65 -9.28
CA ARG A 128 -4.58 -2.84 -10.10
C ARG A 128 -3.35 -3.70 -10.36
N LYS A 129 -2.26 -3.08 -10.81
CA LYS A 129 -0.98 -3.78 -11.06
C LYS A 129 -0.40 -4.41 -9.79
N PHE A 130 -0.42 -3.65 -8.68
CA PHE A 130 0.14 -4.12 -7.43
C PHE A 130 -0.66 -5.29 -6.85
N ALA A 131 -1.99 -5.20 -6.84
CA ALA A 131 -2.85 -6.28 -6.38
C ALA A 131 -2.63 -7.55 -7.22
N ALA A 132 -2.65 -7.44 -8.55
CA ALA A 132 -2.44 -8.57 -9.45
C ALA A 132 -1.07 -9.23 -9.23
N ARG A 133 0.00 -8.42 -9.06
CA ARG A 133 1.34 -8.97 -8.82
C ARG A 133 1.46 -9.62 -7.45
N LEU A 134 0.84 -9.07 -6.39
CA LEU A 134 0.81 -9.71 -5.08
C LEU A 134 0.03 -11.03 -5.11
N GLN A 135 -1.10 -11.07 -5.83
CA GLN A 135 -1.91 -12.29 -5.99
C GLN A 135 -1.14 -13.41 -6.67
N ASP A 136 -0.35 -13.09 -7.70
CA ASP A 136 0.47 -14.05 -8.43
C ASP A 136 1.68 -14.52 -7.61
N ALA A 137 2.28 -13.62 -6.83
CA ALA A 137 3.57 -13.87 -6.16
C ALA A 137 3.45 -14.51 -4.78
N THR A 138 2.33 -14.29 -4.04
CA THR A 138 2.24 -14.71 -2.63
C THR A 138 2.26 -16.22 -2.47
N ALA A 139 3.06 -16.71 -1.50
CA ALA A 139 3.16 -18.13 -1.16
C ALA A 139 1.99 -18.64 -0.30
N VAL A 140 1.19 -17.76 0.28
CA VAL A 140 0.21 -18.15 1.33
C VAL A 140 -1.24 -18.22 0.84
N GLY A 141 -1.55 -17.75 -0.36
CA GLY A 141 -2.86 -17.89 -0.99
C GLY A 141 -4.03 -17.47 -0.11
N GLU A 142 -5.00 -18.36 0.08
CA GLU A 142 -6.22 -18.06 0.84
C GLU A 142 -6.00 -17.81 2.34
N LEU A 143 -4.86 -18.21 2.90
CA LEU A 143 -4.53 -17.98 4.33
C LEU A 143 -4.21 -16.52 4.61
N ALA A 144 -3.76 -15.78 3.61
CA ALA A 144 -3.54 -14.34 3.65
C ALA A 144 -3.97 -13.71 2.32
N PRO A 145 -5.29 -13.53 2.12
CA PRO A 145 -5.83 -13.14 0.81
C PRO A 145 -5.40 -11.73 0.41
N VAL A 146 -5.15 -11.58 -0.89
CA VAL A 146 -4.93 -10.27 -1.53
C VAL A 146 -6.21 -9.89 -2.27
N LEU A 147 -6.89 -8.86 -1.81
CA LEU A 147 -8.15 -8.38 -2.36
C LEU A 147 -7.98 -7.00 -2.99
N LEU A 148 -8.66 -6.78 -4.11
CA LEU A 148 -8.78 -5.48 -4.75
C LEU A 148 -10.24 -5.01 -4.69
N ARG A 149 -10.49 -3.87 -4.05
CA ARG A 149 -11.77 -3.18 -4.06
C ARG A 149 -11.68 -1.95 -4.95
N VAL A 150 -12.54 -1.88 -5.94
CA VAL A 150 -12.64 -0.73 -6.85
C VAL A 150 -13.95 0.00 -6.62
N GLU A 151 -13.89 1.25 -6.17
CA GLU A 151 -15.07 2.09 -6.01
C GLU A 151 -15.47 2.66 -7.37
N GLN A 152 -16.68 2.36 -7.81
CA GLN A 152 -17.21 2.85 -9.07
C GLN A 152 -17.68 4.31 -8.96
N ARG A 153 -17.53 5.09 -10.01
CA ARG A 153 -17.98 6.50 -10.08
C ARG A 153 -17.49 7.31 -8.87
N ALA A 154 -16.21 7.20 -8.57
CA ALA A 154 -15.58 7.91 -7.47
C ALA A 154 -14.14 8.30 -7.83
N GLY A 155 -13.70 9.45 -7.31
CA GLY A 155 -12.33 9.93 -7.42
C GLY A 155 -11.49 9.60 -6.18
N HIS A 156 -10.37 10.30 -6.00
CA HIS A 156 -9.34 10.06 -4.98
C HIS A 156 -9.80 10.17 -3.50
N GLY A 157 -11.01 10.60 -3.26
CA GLY A 157 -11.57 10.74 -1.91
C GLY A 157 -12.31 12.06 -1.70
N ALA A 158 -11.77 13.19 -2.14
CA ALA A 158 -12.46 14.48 -2.10
C ALA A 158 -13.73 14.43 -2.97
N GLY A 159 -14.89 14.80 -2.38
CA GLY A 159 -16.19 14.77 -3.09
C GLY A 159 -16.87 13.40 -3.14
N LYS A 160 -16.27 12.34 -2.59
CA LYS A 160 -16.94 11.04 -2.45
C LYS A 160 -18.17 11.18 -1.52
N PRO A 161 -19.38 10.69 -1.91
CA PRO A 161 -20.53 10.66 -1.03
C PRO A 161 -20.23 10.00 0.31
N LEU A 162 -20.85 10.51 1.40
CA LEU A 162 -20.58 10.00 2.75
C LEU A 162 -20.91 8.51 2.89
N SER A 163 -21.99 8.03 2.23
CA SER A 163 -22.32 6.61 2.19
C SER A 163 -21.19 5.75 1.63
N LYS A 164 -20.60 6.15 0.50
CA LYS A 164 -19.48 5.44 -0.10
C LYS A 164 -18.21 5.47 0.77
N GLN A 165 -17.99 6.57 1.51
CA GLN A 165 -16.89 6.63 2.48
C GLN A 165 -17.15 5.68 3.65
N ALA A 166 -18.37 5.61 4.14
CA ALA A 166 -18.76 4.69 5.22
C ALA A 166 -18.60 3.23 4.78
N ASP A 167 -19.07 2.87 3.58
CA ASP A 167 -18.95 1.53 3.03
C ASP A 167 -17.46 1.12 2.87
N GLU A 168 -16.63 2.02 2.34
CA GLU A 168 -15.19 1.77 2.20
C GLU A 168 -14.50 1.56 3.56
N LEU A 169 -14.86 2.37 4.56
CA LEU A 169 -14.33 2.21 5.91
C LEU A 169 -14.83 0.91 6.55
N ALA A 170 -16.10 0.57 6.37
CA ALA A 170 -16.67 -0.67 6.88
C ALA A 170 -15.96 -1.89 6.28
N ASP A 171 -15.76 -1.92 4.97
CA ASP A 171 -15.02 -2.98 4.28
C ASP A 171 -13.58 -3.10 4.79
N ALA A 172 -12.88 -1.96 4.96
CA ALA A 172 -11.51 -1.94 5.46
C ALA A 172 -11.41 -2.48 6.90
N TRP A 173 -12.33 -2.07 7.79
CA TRP A 173 -12.36 -2.56 9.16
C TRP A 173 -12.79 -4.02 9.25
N ALA A 174 -13.80 -4.44 8.48
CA ALA A 174 -14.24 -5.83 8.40
C ALA A 174 -13.09 -6.74 7.95
N PHE A 175 -12.32 -6.32 6.94
CA PHE A 175 -11.13 -7.04 6.50
C PHE A 175 -10.08 -7.15 7.62
N CYS A 176 -9.78 -6.05 8.31
CA CYS A 176 -8.82 -6.06 9.42
C CYS A 176 -9.30 -6.99 10.55
N PHE A 177 -10.56 -6.90 10.97
CA PHE A 177 -11.10 -7.74 12.03
C PHE A 177 -11.10 -9.22 11.64
N TRP A 178 -11.49 -9.54 10.41
CA TRP A 178 -11.40 -10.90 9.89
C TRP A 178 -9.99 -11.45 9.97
N GLN A 179 -9.00 -10.71 9.47
CA GLN A 179 -7.61 -11.19 9.44
C GLN A 179 -6.95 -11.25 10.82
N LEU A 180 -7.35 -10.39 11.73
CA LEU A 180 -6.87 -10.37 13.12
C LEU A 180 -7.62 -11.38 14.01
N GLY A 181 -8.65 -12.06 13.51
CA GLY A 181 -9.48 -12.99 14.28
C GLY A 181 -10.34 -12.30 15.35
N VAL A 182 -10.61 -11.01 15.19
CA VAL A 182 -11.51 -10.25 16.06
C VAL A 182 -12.94 -10.55 15.66
N ARG A 183 -13.74 -11.06 16.58
CA ARG A 183 -15.18 -11.25 16.37
C ARG A 183 -15.91 -9.98 16.80
N PRO A 184 -16.86 -9.47 15.98
CA PRO A 184 -17.69 -8.32 16.36
C PRO A 184 -18.62 -8.64 17.53
#